data_210d2ef62b1e8a58e152dbf5b452ba90
#
_entry.id   210d2ef62b1e8a58e152dbf5b452ba90
#
_cell.length_a   1.000
_cell.length_b   1.000
_cell.length_c   1.000
_cell.angle_alpha   90.00
_cell.angle_beta   90.00
_cell.angle_gamma   90.00
#
_symmetry.space_group_name_H-M   'P 1'
#
loop_
_entity.id
_entity.type
_entity.pdbx_description
1 polymer ?
#
loop_
_entity_poly.entity_id
_entity_poly.type
_entity_poly.pdbx_seq_one_letter_code
_entity_poly.pdbx_strand_id
1 'polypeptide(L)'
;MVTEKLQSINWDEVELESVNRAMKRRIVTGGNMTVARIYFKDGFTVPMHSHHNEQITQVIKGQMRFVFGGDEPKEMLLGPGDVVVIPPNLPHEATCIGEVEEIDMWSPRRDDWLDGADDYLRG
;
A
#
# COMPACT_ATOMS: atom_id res chain seq x y z
N MET A 1 -15.73 0.90 0.30
CA MET A 1 -16.85 0.18 0.97
C MET A 1 -16.31 -0.70 2.08
N VAL A 2 -16.93 -0.65 3.24
CA VAL A 2 -16.58 -1.51 4.37
C VAL A 2 -17.55 -2.68 4.42
N THR A 3 -17.00 -3.90 4.49
CA THR A 3 -17.80 -5.12 4.57
C THR A 3 -17.46 -5.85 5.88
N GLU A 4 -18.44 -6.02 6.74
CA GLU A 4 -18.26 -6.73 8.02
C GLU A 4 -18.92 -8.11 8.01
N LYS A 5 -19.58 -8.46 6.93
CA LYS A 5 -20.25 -9.75 6.78
C LYS A 5 -19.32 -10.77 6.13
N LEU A 6 -19.55 -12.05 6.45
CA LEU A 6 -18.85 -13.13 5.77
C LEU A 6 -19.18 -13.10 4.29
N GLN A 7 -18.17 -12.93 3.44
CA GLN A 7 -18.32 -13.00 2.00
C GLN A 7 -17.00 -13.33 1.32
N SER A 8 -17.10 -13.88 0.13
CA SER A 8 -15.95 -14.11 -0.75
C SER A 8 -15.98 -13.09 -1.88
N ILE A 9 -14.85 -12.46 -2.14
CA ILE A 9 -14.71 -11.44 -3.18
C ILE A 9 -13.50 -11.81 -4.03
N ASN A 10 -13.66 -11.78 -5.36
CA ASN A 10 -12.56 -11.91 -6.28
C ASN A 10 -12.01 -10.51 -6.59
N TRP A 11 -10.69 -10.36 -6.70
CA TRP A 11 -10.09 -9.07 -7.04
C TRP A 11 -10.68 -8.45 -8.31
N ASP A 12 -11.03 -9.28 -9.30
CA ASP A 12 -11.61 -8.78 -10.56
C ASP A 12 -12.98 -8.12 -10.37
N GLU A 13 -13.67 -8.40 -9.26
CA GLU A 13 -14.95 -7.79 -8.92
C GLU A 13 -14.79 -6.46 -8.16
N VAL A 14 -13.58 -6.16 -7.70
CA VAL A 14 -13.30 -4.95 -6.94
C VAL A 14 -12.97 -3.81 -7.91
N GLU A 15 -13.59 -2.64 -7.69
CA GLU A 15 -13.34 -1.47 -8.50
C GLU A 15 -11.84 -1.14 -8.59
N LEU A 16 -11.35 -0.90 -9.82
CA LEU A 16 -10.02 -0.42 -10.04
C LEU A 16 -10.04 1.10 -10.05
N GLU A 17 -9.47 1.69 -9.00
CA GLU A 17 -9.40 3.14 -8.84
C GLU A 17 -8.08 3.69 -9.39
N SER A 18 -8.16 4.72 -10.24
CA SER A 18 -6.98 5.48 -10.66
C SER A 18 -6.74 6.58 -9.62
N VAL A 19 -5.64 6.46 -8.88
CA VAL A 19 -5.28 7.44 -7.83
C VAL A 19 -4.55 8.62 -8.46
N ASN A 20 -3.64 8.33 -9.36
CA ASN A 20 -2.88 9.32 -10.15
C ASN A 20 -2.43 8.67 -11.44
N ARG A 21 -1.56 9.36 -12.21
CA ARG A 21 -1.10 8.85 -13.52
C ARG A 21 -0.31 7.54 -13.41
N ALA A 22 0.31 7.28 -12.27
CA ALA A 22 1.22 6.15 -12.09
C ALA A 22 0.70 5.09 -11.13
N MET A 23 -0.43 5.32 -10.46
CA MET A 23 -0.93 4.41 -9.42
C MET A 23 -2.41 4.09 -9.61
N LYS A 24 -2.71 2.78 -9.61
CA LYS A 24 -4.06 2.25 -9.55
C LYS A 24 -4.16 1.28 -8.38
N ARG A 25 -5.35 1.13 -7.82
CA ARG A 25 -5.55 0.24 -6.68
C ARG A 25 -6.95 -0.35 -6.62
N ARG A 26 -7.03 -1.51 -5.97
CA ARG A 26 -8.27 -2.19 -5.59
C ARG A 26 -8.24 -2.37 -4.08
N ILE A 27 -9.31 -2.00 -3.40
CA ILE A 27 -9.34 -1.98 -1.92
C ILE A 27 -10.49 -2.85 -1.42
N VAL A 28 -10.20 -3.71 -0.45
CA VAL A 28 -11.19 -4.47 0.31
C VAL A 28 -10.99 -4.14 1.79
N THR A 29 -12.06 -3.72 2.45
CA THR A 29 -11.99 -3.33 3.86
C THR A 29 -13.03 -4.10 4.67
N GLY A 30 -12.55 -4.77 5.73
CA GLY A 30 -13.39 -5.36 6.77
C GLY A 30 -13.59 -4.38 7.92
N GLY A 31 -14.08 -4.88 9.06
CA GLY A 31 -14.27 -4.05 10.24
C GLY A 31 -12.98 -3.51 10.85
N ASN A 32 -11.91 -4.30 10.81
CA ASN A 32 -10.65 -3.97 11.48
C ASN A 32 -9.44 -3.85 10.56
N MET A 33 -9.54 -4.30 9.34
CA MET A 33 -8.41 -4.42 8.43
C MET A 33 -8.75 -3.94 7.03
N THR A 34 -7.76 -3.41 6.36
CA THR A 34 -7.81 -3.09 4.93
C THR A 34 -6.76 -3.90 4.20
N VAL A 35 -7.11 -4.48 3.06
CA VAL A 35 -6.15 -5.05 2.11
C VAL A 35 -6.32 -4.36 0.76
N ALA A 36 -5.22 -4.02 0.12
CA ALA A 36 -5.23 -3.40 -1.21
C ALA A 36 -4.28 -4.12 -2.14
N ARG A 37 -4.69 -4.24 -3.39
CA ARG A 37 -3.83 -4.68 -4.47
C ARG A 37 -3.52 -3.47 -5.32
N ILE A 38 -2.24 -3.15 -5.46
CA ILE A 38 -1.79 -1.87 -5.99
C ILE A 38 -0.88 -2.11 -7.18
N TYR A 39 -1.07 -1.27 -8.21
CA TYR A 39 -0.35 -1.33 -9.46
C TYR A 39 0.33 0.02 -9.71
N PHE A 40 1.66 0.00 -9.89
CA PHE A 40 2.46 1.20 -10.13
C PHE A 40 3.16 1.13 -11.46
N LYS A 41 3.32 2.28 -12.10
CA LYS A 41 4.22 2.43 -13.24
C LYS A 41 5.65 2.54 -12.76
N ASP A 42 6.60 2.21 -13.66
CA ASP A 42 8.03 2.37 -13.41
C ASP A 42 8.38 3.78 -12.95
N GLY A 43 9.24 3.87 -11.96
CA GLY A 43 9.81 5.13 -11.49
C GLY A 43 8.95 5.92 -10.51
N PHE A 44 7.73 5.47 -10.22
CA PHE A 44 6.87 6.19 -9.28
C PHE A 44 7.43 6.08 -7.86
N THR A 45 7.41 7.20 -7.13
CA THR A 45 7.77 7.24 -5.71
C THR A 45 6.54 7.56 -4.89
N VAL A 46 6.22 6.67 -3.94
CA VAL A 46 5.29 6.96 -2.86
C VAL A 46 6.04 7.84 -1.87
N PRO A 47 5.61 9.10 -1.66
CA PRO A 47 6.36 10.04 -0.82
C PRO A 47 6.50 9.56 0.63
N MET A 48 7.53 10.05 1.31
CA MET A 48 7.73 9.77 2.73
C MET A 48 6.47 10.16 3.52
N HIS A 49 5.95 9.21 4.27
CA HIS A 49 4.75 9.39 5.08
C HIS A 49 4.77 8.42 6.25
N SER A 50 3.88 8.64 7.21
CA SER A 50 3.65 7.71 8.32
C SER A 50 2.17 7.63 8.64
N HIS A 51 1.76 6.57 9.28
CA HIS A 51 0.39 6.38 9.73
C HIS A 51 0.37 5.48 10.97
N HIS A 52 -0.71 5.56 11.72
CA HIS A 52 -0.85 4.79 12.95
C HIS A 52 -1.10 3.30 12.70
N ASN A 53 -1.43 2.93 11.47
CA ASN A 53 -1.69 1.54 11.11
C ASN A 53 -0.37 0.76 11.01
N GLU A 54 -0.38 -0.46 11.55
CA GLU A 54 0.64 -1.44 11.18
C GLU A 54 0.42 -1.83 9.72
N GLN A 55 1.49 -2.03 8.98
CA GLN A 55 1.41 -2.38 7.56
C GLN A 55 2.27 -3.61 7.26
N ILE A 56 1.71 -4.53 6.47
CA ILE A 56 2.48 -5.61 5.87
C ILE A 56 2.37 -5.47 4.36
N THR A 57 3.51 -5.42 3.68
CA THR A 57 3.59 -5.27 2.23
C THR A 57 4.25 -6.50 1.62
N GLN A 58 3.62 -7.05 0.58
CA GLN A 58 4.16 -8.13 -0.23
C GLN A 58 4.31 -7.68 -1.66
N VAL A 59 5.53 -7.79 -2.22
CA VAL A 59 5.77 -7.49 -3.63
C VAL A 59 5.43 -8.73 -4.46
N ILE A 60 4.59 -8.55 -5.48
CA ILE A 60 4.18 -9.62 -6.40
C ILE A 60 5.01 -9.56 -7.69
N LYS A 61 5.20 -8.35 -8.22
CA LYS A 61 5.91 -8.11 -9.49
C LYS A 61 6.74 -6.84 -9.39
N GLY A 62 7.91 -6.82 -10.03
CA GLY A 62 8.81 -5.67 -10.02
C GLY A 62 9.61 -5.59 -8.74
N GLN A 63 10.22 -4.43 -8.51
CA GLN A 63 11.04 -4.18 -7.32
C GLN A 63 10.66 -2.85 -6.71
N MET A 64 10.78 -2.75 -5.39
CA MET A 64 10.54 -1.51 -4.66
C MET A 64 11.73 -1.22 -3.74
N ARG A 65 12.26 -0.01 -3.81
CA ARG A 65 13.26 0.47 -2.86
C ARG A 65 12.52 1.24 -1.78
N PHE A 66 12.55 0.70 -0.57
CA PHE A 66 11.99 1.36 0.61
C PHE A 66 13.08 2.10 1.36
N VAL A 67 12.74 3.32 1.81
CA VAL A 67 13.55 4.09 2.74
C VAL A 67 12.72 4.31 3.99
N PHE A 68 13.24 3.86 5.14
CA PHE A 68 12.59 4.00 6.43
C PHE A 68 13.31 5.06 7.24
N GLY A 69 12.53 5.99 7.84
CA GLY A 69 13.03 7.01 8.73
C GLY A 69 13.18 6.51 10.17
N GLY A 70 13.07 7.43 11.12
CA GLY A 70 13.17 7.11 12.55
C GLY A 70 14.61 7.21 13.07
N ASP A 71 14.84 6.65 14.25
CA ASP A 71 16.12 6.74 14.95
C ASP A 71 17.23 5.94 14.25
N GLU A 72 16.85 4.87 13.57
CA GLU A 72 17.79 4.03 12.81
C GLU A 72 17.32 3.93 11.36
N PRO A 73 17.59 4.95 10.51
CA PRO A 73 17.18 4.93 9.12
C PRO A 73 17.72 3.70 8.39
N LYS A 74 16.88 3.09 7.56
CA LYS A 74 17.24 1.90 6.78
C LYS A 74 16.72 2.02 5.36
N GLU A 75 17.44 1.36 4.45
CA GLU A 75 17.02 1.19 3.06
C GLU A 75 16.93 -0.30 2.76
N MET A 76 15.84 -0.71 2.08
CA MET A 76 15.62 -2.09 1.70
C MET A 76 15.16 -2.17 0.25
N LEU A 77 15.73 -3.10 -0.51
CA LEU A 77 15.27 -3.41 -1.85
C LEU A 77 14.44 -4.70 -1.79
N LEU A 78 13.16 -4.61 -2.14
CA LEU A 78 12.24 -5.73 -2.14
C LEU A 78 11.90 -6.15 -3.56
N GLY A 79 11.93 -7.45 -3.82
CA GLY A 79 11.52 -8.04 -5.08
C GLY A 79 10.37 -9.03 -4.89
N PRO A 80 9.94 -9.72 -5.98
CA PRO A 80 8.83 -10.65 -5.92
C PRO A 80 8.99 -11.70 -4.82
N GLY A 81 7.96 -11.85 -4.00
CA GLY A 81 7.96 -12.79 -2.89
C GLY A 81 8.47 -12.23 -1.57
N ASP A 82 9.10 -11.06 -1.60
CA ASP A 82 9.54 -10.41 -0.35
C ASP A 82 8.36 -9.80 0.39
N VAL A 83 8.39 -9.92 1.70
CA VAL A 83 7.37 -9.38 2.59
C VAL A 83 8.06 -8.52 3.64
N VAL A 84 7.55 -7.31 3.86
CA VAL A 84 8.06 -6.42 4.90
C VAL A 84 6.97 -6.08 5.90
N VAL A 85 7.34 -6.06 7.18
CA VAL A 85 6.45 -5.61 8.26
C VAL A 85 6.89 -4.20 8.67
N ILE A 86 5.97 -3.24 8.56
CA ILE A 86 6.23 -1.83 8.87
C ILE A 86 5.46 -1.49 10.15
N PRO A 87 6.18 -1.21 11.26
CA PRO A 87 5.52 -0.85 12.52
C PRO A 87 4.69 0.42 12.42
N PRO A 88 3.71 0.59 13.32
CA PRO A 88 2.95 1.84 13.39
C PRO A 88 3.87 3.06 13.52
N ASN A 89 3.51 4.12 12.80
CA ASN A 89 4.16 5.44 12.87
C ASN A 89 5.60 5.50 12.35
N LEU A 90 6.14 4.42 11.80
CA LEU A 90 7.46 4.46 11.20
C LEU A 90 7.38 5.15 9.83
N PRO A 91 8.09 6.30 9.64
CA PRO A 91 8.10 6.96 8.35
C PRO A 91 8.70 6.07 7.26
N HIS A 92 8.06 6.07 6.09
CA HIS A 92 8.54 5.25 4.97
C HIS A 92 8.19 5.89 3.63
N GLU A 93 9.03 5.65 2.65
CA GLU A 93 8.79 5.96 1.25
C GLU A 93 9.21 4.77 0.40
N ALA A 94 8.67 4.69 -0.81
CA ALA A 94 8.99 3.59 -1.71
C ALA A 94 9.10 4.09 -3.14
N THR A 95 10.17 3.69 -3.83
CA THR A 95 10.37 3.99 -5.25
C THR A 95 10.28 2.70 -6.05
N CYS A 96 9.47 2.72 -7.10
CA CYS A 96 9.27 1.57 -7.98
C CYS A 96 10.37 1.47 -9.02
N ILE A 97 10.90 0.26 -9.18
CA ILE A 97 11.89 -0.08 -10.21
C ILE A 97 11.22 -1.08 -11.14
N GLY A 98 10.91 -0.64 -12.34
CA GLY A 98 10.02 -1.36 -13.25
C GLY A 98 8.56 -1.15 -12.85
N GLU A 99 7.65 -1.81 -13.58
CA GLU A 99 6.26 -1.86 -13.17
C GLU A 99 6.14 -2.73 -11.93
N VAL A 100 5.35 -2.28 -10.96
CA VAL A 100 5.20 -2.97 -9.67
C VAL A 100 3.74 -3.35 -9.43
N GLU A 101 3.57 -4.55 -8.93
CA GLU A 101 2.31 -5.00 -8.36
C GLU A 101 2.59 -5.46 -6.92
N GLU A 102 1.82 -4.95 -5.96
CA GLU A 102 1.99 -5.29 -4.56
C GLU A 102 0.65 -5.52 -3.87
N ILE A 103 0.69 -6.22 -2.73
CA ILE A 103 -0.44 -6.33 -1.82
C ILE A 103 -0.03 -5.72 -0.50
N ASP A 104 -0.83 -4.75 -0.04
CA ASP A 104 -0.65 -4.11 1.26
C ASP A 104 -1.79 -4.47 2.18
N MET A 105 -1.47 -4.71 3.44
CA MET A 105 -2.45 -4.97 4.49
C MET A 105 -2.20 -4.04 5.66
N TRP A 106 -3.27 -3.47 6.21
CA TRP A 106 -3.20 -2.55 7.35
C TRP A 106 -4.16 -2.93 8.46
N SER A 107 -3.74 -2.73 9.69
CA SER A 107 -4.57 -2.82 10.88
C SER A 107 -4.18 -1.70 11.86
N PRO A 108 -5.14 -0.90 12.36
CA PRO A 108 -6.54 -0.86 11.97
C PRO A 108 -6.74 -0.43 10.51
N ARG A 109 -7.98 -0.47 10.03
CA ARG A 109 -8.29 -0.17 8.62
C ARG A 109 -7.90 1.25 8.21
N ARG A 110 -7.66 1.44 6.92
CA ARG A 110 -7.25 2.73 6.34
C ARG A 110 -8.47 3.61 6.03
N ASP A 111 -9.00 4.28 7.04
CA ASP A 111 -10.15 5.18 6.87
C ASP A 111 -9.83 6.35 5.94
N ASP A 112 -8.58 6.85 5.96
CA ASP A 112 -8.13 7.92 5.07
C ASP A 112 -8.22 7.52 3.58
N TRP A 113 -7.97 6.26 3.27
CA TRP A 113 -8.12 5.75 1.88
C TRP A 113 -9.58 5.60 1.49
N LEU A 114 -10.45 5.28 2.46
CA LEU A 114 -11.89 5.15 2.22
C LEU A 114 -12.55 6.51 2.03
N ASP A 115 -12.07 7.53 2.74
CA ASP A 115 -12.65 8.87 2.76
C ASP A 115 -12.04 9.79 1.68
N GLY A 116 -11.03 9.31 0.94
CA GLY A 116 -10.32 10.14 -0.03
C GLY A 116 -9.38 11.14 0.59
N ALA A 117 -8.99 10.94 1.86
CA ALA A 117 -8.09 11.83 2.60
C ALA A 117 -6.62 11.40 2.45
N ASP A 118 -6.25 10.89 1.28
CA ASP A 118 -4.90 10.41 0.96
C ASP A 118 -4.17 11.38 0.04
N ASP A 119 -4.13 12.65 0.42
CA ASP A 119 -3.58 13.74 -0.38
C ASP A 119 -2.12 13.53 -0.78
N TYR A 120 -1.34 12.84 0.06
CA TYR A 120 0.06 12.55 -0.23
C TYR A 120 0.25 11.72 -1.50
N LEU A 121 -0.78 11.01 -1.95
CA LEU A 121 -0.76 10.23 -3.19
C LEU A 121 -1.34 11.00 -4.38
N ARG A 122 -2.25 11.94 -4.11
CA ARG A 122 -3.02 12.61 -5.16
C ARG A 122 -2.43 13.93 -5.62
N GLY A 123 -1.58 14.48 -4.80
CA GLY A 123 -1.12 15.81 -4.96
C GLY A 123 0.03 16.21 -5.59
#